data_ed2af464ec8827253f2cd3fc4647685b
#
_entry.id   ed2af464ec8827253f2cd3fc4647685b
#
_cell.length_a   1.000
_cell.length_b   1.000
_cell.length_c   1.000
_cell.angle_alpha   90.00
_cell.angle_beta   90.00
_cell.angle_gamma   90.00
#
_symmetry.space_group_name_H-M   'P 1'
#
loop_
_entity.id
_entity.type
_entity.pdbx_description
1 polymer ?
#
loop_
_entity_poly.entity_id
_entity_poly.type
_entity_poly.pdbx_seq_one_letter_code
_entity_poly.pdbx_strand_id
1 'polypeptide(L)'
;MSAVRKEYKRVTTKSVVEMKANGEKISMLTAYDYTFAKLLDSAGIDVLLVGDSASNVMAGHETTLPITLDQMIYHASSVIRGVTRALVVVDLPFGTYQSDPKKALRSATRIMKESGAHAIKLEGGKEEAESIRRIVNAGIPVMGHLGLTPQSIHQFGGFGLRAREEAEAQKLKEDAKLLEQLGCFAIVLEKIPAALAEEVAKSVRIPIIGIGAGNGVDGQVLVMHDMLGMSNEFHPKFLRKYANLQEVINEAVTHYIADVKSVDFPNENESY
;
A
#
# COMPACT_ATOMS: atom_id res chain seq x y z
N MET A 1 -37.14 -11.77 -2.78
CA MET A 1 -36.67 -10.86 -1.73
C MET A 1 -35.65 -9.94 -2.34
N SER A 2 -35.96 -8.66 -2.46
CA SER A 2 -35.05 -7.65 -3.00
C SER A 2 -33.90 -7.44 -2.00
N ALA A 3 -32.69 -7.84 -2.36
CA ALA A 3 -31.51 -7.54 -1.57
C ALA A 3 -31.33 -6.01 -1.56
N VAL A 4 -31.55 -5.39 -0.40
CA VAL A 4 -31.22 -3.99 -0.17
C VAL A 4 -29.70 -3.87 -0.43
N ARG A 5 -29.32 -3.30 -1.58
CA ARG A 5 -27.94 -2.87 -1.81
C ARG A 5 -27.63 -1.83 -0.73
N LYS A 6 -26.80 -2.19 0.27
CA LYS A 6 -26.18 -1.19 1.13
C LYS A 6 -25.42 -0.25 0.21
N GLU A 7 -25.88 0.99 0.08
CA GLU A 7 -25.12 2.06 -0.55
C GLU A 7 -23.90 2.33 0.33
N TYR A 8 -22.77 1.69 0.01
CA TYR A 8 -21.51 1.98 0.68
C TYR A 8 -20.99 3.33 0.17
N LYS A 9 -20.94 4.32 1.06
CA LYS A 9 -20.31 5.61 0.77
C LYS A 9 -18.86 5.37 0.38
N ARG A 10 -18.46 5.88 -0.80
CA ARG A 10 -17.09 5.74 -1.33
C ARG A 10 -16.10 6.44 -0.41
N VAL A 11 -14.98 5.78 -0.11
CA VAL A 11 -13.87 6.37 0.63
C VAL A 11 -13.09 7.29 -0.31
N THR A 12 -12.81 8.49 0.14
CA THR A 12 -12.06 9.53 -0.59
C THR A 12 -10.90 10.02 0.25
N THR A 13 -9.97 10.74 -0.34
CA THR A 13 -8.87 11.38 0.40
C THR A 13 -9.40 12.31 1.50
N LYS A 14 -10.52 13.00 1.25
CA LYS A 14 -11.18 13.85 2.25
C LYS A 14 -11.74 13.02 3.41
N SER A 15 -12.45 11.93 3.13
CA SER A 15 -13.02 11.09 4.19
C SER A 15 -11.93 10.40 5.04
N VAL A 16 -10.79 10.06 4.46
CA VAL A 16 -9.64 9.53 5.21
C VAL A 16 -9.10 10.57 6.22
N VAL A 17 -9.03 11.84 5.84
CA VAL A 17 -8.67 12.94 6.75
C VAL A 17 -9.75 13.14 7.83
N GLU A 18 -11.03 13.06 7.47
CA GLU A 18 -12.16 13.15 8.40
C GLU A 18 -12.15 11.99 9.42
N MET A 19 -11.78 10.77 9.01
CA MET A 19 -11.64 9.62 9.92
C MET A 19 -10.65 9.92 11.04
N LYS A 20 -9.47 10.47 10.75
CA LYS A 20 -8.52 10.92 11.79
C LYS A 20 -9.15 11.95 12.72
N ALA A 21 -9.79 12.97 12.18
CA ALA A 21 -10.41 14.02 12.97
C ALA A 21 -11.48 13.49 13.94
N ASN A 22 -12.17 12.40 13.54
CA ASN A 22 -13.18 11.71 14.34
C ASN A 22 -12.59 10.63 15.27
N GLY A 23 -11.28 10.37 15.25
CA GLY A 23 -10.65 9.31 16.02
C GLY A 23 -10.90 7.91 15.47
N GLU A 24 -11.39 7.78 14.23
CA GLU A 24 -11.62 6.52 13.55
C GLU A 24 -10.30 5.99 12.97
N LYS A 25 -10.02 4.69 13.17
CA LYS A 25 -8.81 4.06 12.63
C LYS A 25 -9.01 3.66 11.17
N ILE A 26 -7.96 3.87 10.37
CA ILE A 26 -7.93 3.62 8.94
C ILE A 26 -7.29 2.25 8.67
N SER A 27 -8.03 1.38 8.00
CA SER A 27 -7.53 0.08 7.55
C SER A 27 -7.00 0.16 6.12
N MET A 28 -5.77 -0.31 5.90
CA MET A 28 -5.14 -0.28 4.59
C MET A 28 -4.44 -1.61 4.31
N LEU A 29 -4.57 -2.14 3.10
CA LEU A 29 -3.86 -3.32 2.61
C LEU A 29 -3.34 -3.07 1.21
N THR A 30 -2.28 -3.78 0.84
CA THR A 30 -1.87 -3.81 -0.57
C THR A 30 -2.83 -4.67 -1.38
N ALA A 31 -2.95 -4.37 -2.69
CA ALA A 31 -3.63 -5.20 -3.67
C ALA A 31 -2.98 -5.00 -5.04
N TYR A 32 -2.99 -6.04 -5.89
CA TYR A 32 -2.24 -6.02 -7.14
C TYR A 32 -3.04 -6.56 -8.33
N ASP A 33 -4.22 -7.12 -8.11
CA ASP A 33 -5.08 -7.70 -9.14
C ASP A 33 -6.57 -7.46 -8.85
N TYR A 34 -7.40 -7.78 -9.85
CA TYR A 34 -8.84 -7.60 -9.82
C TYR A 34 -9.54 -8.45 -8.75
N THR A 35 -9.15 -9.72 -8.62
CA THR A 35 -9.86 -10.69 -7.77
C THR A 35 -9.66 -10.35 -6.29
N PHE A 36 -8.43 -10.14 -5.86
CA PHE A 36 -8.15 -9.73 -4.49
C PHE A 36 -8.69 -8.34 -4.18
N ALA A 37 -8.58 -7.38 -5.12
CA ALA A 37 -9.16 -6.05 -4.92
C ALA A 37 -10.66 -6.12 -4.62
N LYS A 38 -11.42 -6.93 -5.38
CA LYS A 38 -12.84 -7.15 -5.18
C LYS A 38 -13.16 -7.81 -3.83
N LEU A 39 -12.37 -8.81 -3.42
CA LEU A 39 -12.54 -9.48 -2.12
C LEU A 39 -12.30 -8.50 -0.96
N LEU A 40 -11.20 -7.73 -1.01
CA LEU A 40 -10.84 -6.77 0.02
C LEU A 40 -11.84 -5.61 0.10
N ASP A 41 -12.29 -5.08 -1.04
CA ASP A 41 -13.31 -4.03 -1.12
C ASP A 41 -14.64 -4.50 -0.51
N SER A 42 -15.06 -5.72 -0.83
CA SER A 42 -16.28 -6.31 -0.28
C SER A 42 -16.20 -6.59 1.23
N ALA A 43 -14.98 -6.84 1.74
CA ALA A 43 -14.73 -6.98 3.18
C ALA A 43 -14.76 -5.64 3.94
N GLY A 44 -14.77 -4.51 3.21
CA GLY A 44 -14.93 -3.18 3.80
C GLY A 44 -13.62 -2.46 4.13
N ILE A 45 -12.49 -2.85 3.51
CA ILE A 45 -11.22 -2.13 3.64
C ILE A 45 -11.37 -0.65 3.26
N ASP A 46 -10.70 0.27 3.95
CA ASP A 46 -10.82 1.70 3.66
C ASP A 46 -9.92 2.13 2.51
N VAL A 47 -8.68 1.65 2.48
CA VAL A 47 -7.68 2.03 1.49
C VAL A 47 -7.02 0.79 0.91
N LEU A 48 -6.88 0.74 -0.41
CA LEU A 48 -6.05 -0.22 -1.12
C LEU A 48 -4.82 0.46 -1.70
N LEU A 49 -3.66 -0.11 -1.43
CA LEU A 49 -2.39 0.34 -1.97
C LEU A 49 -1.94 -0.59 -3.10
N VAL A 50 -1.82 -0.05 -4.29
CA VAL A 50 -1.04 -0.72 -5.33
C VAL A 50 0.43 -0.35 -5.08
N GLY A 51 1.08 -1.15 -4.23
CA GLY A 51 2.43 -0.92 -3.77
C GLY A 51 3.49 -1.39 -4.76
N ASP A 52 4.65 -0.73 -4.80
CA ASP A 52 5.82 -1.21 -5.55
C ASP A 52 6.37 -2.53 -4.99
N SER A 53 5.94 -2.94 -3.80
CA SER A 53 6.07 -4.31 -3.27
C SER A 53 5.51 -5.41 -4.21
N ALA A 54 4.74 -5.04 -5.25
CA ALA A 54 4.42 -5.93 -6.36
C ALA A 54 5.69 -6.51 -7.01
N SER A 55 6.79 -5.77 -7.01
CA SER A 55 8.11 -6.27 -7.44
C SER A 55 8.51 -7.54 -6.69
N ASN A 56 8.28 -7.59 -5.39
CA ASN A 56 8.62 -8.74 -4.55
C ASN A 56 7.56 -9.85 -4.68
N VAL A 57 6.29 -9.55 -4.33
CA VAL A 57 5.26 -10.57 -4.12
C VAL A 57 4.57 -11.05 -5.41
N MET A 58 4.66 -10.28 -6.51
CA MET A 58 4.08 -10.66 -7.80
C MET A 58 5.14 -11.06 -8.83
N ALA A 59 6.31 -10.41 -8.83
CA ALA A 59 7.36 -10.65 -9.81
C ALA A 59 8.56 -11.43 -9.24
N GLY A 60 8.64 -11.64 -7.91
CA GLY A 60 9.70 -12.45 -7.27
C GLY A 60 11.07 -11.77 -7.21
N HIS A 61 11.13 -10.45 -7.34
CA HIS A 61 12.38 -9.72 -7.17
C HIS A 61 12.76 -9.55 -5.70
N GLU A 62 14.05 -9.41 -5.41
CA GLU A 62 14.55 -9.20 -4.03
C GLU A 62 14.20 -7.81 -3.47
N THR A 63 14.03 -6.81 -4.33
CA THR A 63 13.75 -5.42 -3.95
C THR A 63 12.58 -4.84 -4.75
N THR A 64 12.08 -3.67 -4.32
CA THR A 64 11.04 -2.93 -5.05
C THR A 64 11.57 -2.19 -6.28
N LEU A 65 12.90 -2.09 -6.45
CA LEU A 65 13.54 -1.25 -7.48
C LEU A 65 13.24 -1.65 -8.93
N PRO A 66 13.14 -2.96 -9.30
CA PRO A 66 12.97 -3.35 -10.70
C PRO A 66 11.63 -3.03 -11.32
N ILE A 67 10.58 -2.86 -10.51
CA ILE A 67 9.21 -2.66 -11.07
C ILE A 67 9.13 -1.36 -11.87
N THR A 68 8.52 -1.45 -13.04
CA THR A 68 8.39 -0.32 -13.96
C THR A 68 7.08 0.44 -13.76
N LEU A 69 7.02 1.67 -14.28
CA LEU A 69 5.79 2.48 -14.29
C LEU A 69 4.65 1.78 -15.04
N ASP A 70 4.94 1.10 -16.15
CA ASP A 70 3.94 0.40 -16.95
C ASP A 70 3.36 -0.80 -16.21
N GLN A 71 4.19 -1.54 -15.46
CA GLN A 71 3.73 -2.62 -14.59
C GLN A 71 2.85 -2.08 -13.44
N MET A 72 3.23 -0.97 -12.82
CA MET A 72 2.40 -0.32 -11.80
C MET A 72 1.04 0.13 -12.36
N ILE A 73 1.01 0.69 -13.56
CA ILE A 73 -0.24 1.06 -14.26
C ILE A 73 -1.10 -0.18 -14.56
N TYR A 74 -0.49 -1.29 -14.97
CA TYR A 74 -1.19 -2.56 -15.20
C TYR A 74 -1.86 -3.07 -13.92
N HIS A 75 -1.12 -3.15 -12.81
CA HIS A 75 -1.66 -3.56 -11.51
C HIS A 75 -2.76 -2.61 -11.03
N ALA A 76 -2.51 -1.31 -11.11
CA ALA A 76 -3.48 -0.29 -10.70
C ALA A 76 -4.79 -0.36 -11.50
N SER A 77 -4.71 -0.55 -12.82
CA SER A 77 -5.87 -0.73 -13.69
C SER A 77 -6.69 -1.96 -13.33
N SER A 78 -6.01 -3.04 -12.91
CA SER A 78 -6.65 -4.28 -12.47
C SER A 78 -7.37 -4.08 -11.14
N VAL A 79 -6.73 -3.43 -10.16
CA VAL A 79 -7.30 -3.13 -8.85
C VAL A 79 -8.50 -2.19 -8.97
N ILE A 80 -8.39 -1.12 -9.75
CA ILE A 80 -9.48 -0.14 -9.94
C ILE A 80 -10.76 -0.78 -10.47
N ARG A 81 -10.65 -1.74 -11.40
CA ARG A 81 -11.83 -2.45 -11.91
C ARG A 81 -12.52 -3.33 -10.86
N GLY A 82 -11.79 -3.75 -9.81
CA GLY A 82 -12.33 -4.57 -8.72
C GLY A 82 -12.98 -3.78 -7.58
N VAL A 83 -12.81 -2.44 -7.54
CA VAL A 83 -13.16 -1.60 -6.39
C VAL A 83 -14.40 -0.76 -6.66
N THR A 84 -15.27 -0.67 -5.66
CA THR A 84 -16.45 0.21 -5.67
C THR A 84 -16.44 1.22 -4.53
N ARG A 85 -15.84 0.87 -3.38
CA ARG A 85 -15.84 1.67 -2.15
C ARG A 85 -14.47 2.22 -1.78
N ALA A 86 -13.45 1.38 -1.71
CA ALA A 86 -12.15 1.72 -1.15
C ALA A 86 -11.42 2.84 -1.94
N LEU A 87 -10.65 3.64 -1.23
CA LEU A 87 -9.70 4.57 -1.84
C LEU A 87 -8.51 3.78 -2.41
N VAL A 88 -8.19 3.96 -3.68
CA VAL A 88 -7.02 3.32 -4.31
C VAL A 88 -5.88 4.32 -4.45
N VAL A 89 -4.76 3.99 -3.83
CA VAL A 89 -3.50 4.74 -3.88
C VAL A 89 -2.46 3.90 -4.64
N VAL A 90 -1.64 4.51 -5.49
CA VAL A 90 -0.65 3.82 -6.33
C VAL A 90 0.73 4.39 -6.11
N ASP A 91 1.73 3.53 -5.92
CA ASP A 91 3.11 3.96 -5.77
C ASP A 91 3.70 4.44 -7.08
N LEU A 92 4.44 5.55 -7.02
CA LEU A 92 5.41 5.89 -8.04
C LEU A 92 6.66 5.00 -7.85
N PRO A 93 7.02 4.15 -8.83
CA PRO A 93 8.18 3.28 -8.69
C PRO A 93 9.49 4.06 -8.77
N PHE A 94 10.55 3.43 -8.24
CA PHE A 94 11.90 4.01 -8.22
C PHE A 94 12.33 4.55 -9.60
N GLY A 95 13.04 5.68 -9.59
CA GLY A 95 13.56 6.33 -10.80
C GLY A 95 12.51 7.12 -11.61
N THR A 96 11.25 7.17 -11.15
CA THR A 96 10.19 7.89 -11.88
C THR A 96 9.89 9.28 -11.33
N TYR A 97 10.43 9.65 -10.15
CA TYR A 97 10.15 10.94 -9.50
C TYR A 97 11.37 11.60 -8.85
N GLN A 98 12.41 10.84 -8.47
CA GLN A 98 13.53 11.35 -7.69
C GLN A 98 14.44 12.32 -8.46
N SER A 99 14.54 12.20 -9.77
CA SER A 99 15.55 12.92 -10.56
C SER A 99 15.06 14.26 -11.13
N ASP A 100 13.75 14.40 -11.34
CA ASP A 100 13.20 15.59 -12.03
C ASP A 100 11.72 15.76 -11.65
N PRO A 101 11.34 16.91 -11.07
CA PRO A 101 9.94 17.21 -10.75
C PRO A 101 8.97 17.22 -11.94
N LYS A 102 9.46 17.52 -13.16
CA LYS A 102 8.63 17.41 -14.37
C LYS A 102 8.37 15.95 -14.74
N LYS A 103 9.39 15.08 -14.58
CA LYS A 103 9.24 13.64 -14.77
C LYS A 103 8.29 13.06 -13.72
N ALA A 104 8.41 13.47 -12.46
CA ALA A 104 7.51 13.08 -11.37
C ALA A 104 6.04 13.38 -11.72
N LEU A 105 5.74 14.60 -12.17
CA LEU A 105 4.39 14.99 -12.60
C LEU A 105 3.90 14.16 -13.79
N ARG A 106 4.74 13.89 -14.79
CA ARG A 106 4.39 13.05 -15.94
C ARG A 106 4.05 11.63 -15.51
N SER A 107 4.85 11.03 -14.63
CA SER A 107 4.63 9.68 -14.11
C SER A 107 3.34 9.60 -13.31
N ALA A 108 3.09 10.54 -12.40
CA ALA A 108 1.85 10.65 -11.64
C ALA A 108 0.63 10.82 -12.57
N THR A 109 0.74 11.68 -13.57
CA THR A 109 -0.33 11.91 -14.57
C THR A 109 -0.65 10.64 -15.36
N ARG A 110 0.37 9.85 -15.73
CA ARG A 110 0.17 8.57 -16.41
C ARG A 110 -0.61 7.59 -15.53
N ILE A 111 -0.19 7.41 -14.28
CA ILE A 111 -0.92 6.54 -13.34
C ILE A 111 -2.39 6.96 -13.25
N MET A 112 -2.66 8.24 -12.97
CA MET A 112 -4.03 8.73 -12.81
C MET A 112 -4.89 8.53 -14.05
N LYS A 113 -4.36 8.87 -15.23
CA LYS A 113 -5.10 8.81 -16.49
C LYS A 113 -5.28 7.40 -17.03
N GLU A 114 -4.24 6.58 -16.95
CA GLU A 114 -4.22 5.27 -17.60
C GLU A 114 -4.85 4.18 -16.71
N SER A 115 -4.79 4.32 -15.38
CA SER A 115 -5.39 3.35 -14.47
C SER A 115 -6.72 3.78 -13.85
N GLY A 116 -6.98 5.08 -13.74
CA GLY A 116 -8.12 5.61 -12.99
C GLY A 116 -7.91 5.63 -11.47
N ALA A 117 -6.66 5.53 -11.01
CA ALA A 117 -6.31 5.63 -9.59
C ALA A 117 -6.82 6.92 -8.94
N HIS A 118 -6.98 6.92 -7.62
CA HIS A 118 -7.55 8.06 -6.90
C HIS A 118 -6.47 8.96 -6.28
N ALA A 119 -5.29 8.42 -6.01
CA ALA A 119 -4.14 9.13 -5.46
C ALA A 119 -2.84 8.38 -5.79
N ILE A 120 -1.71 9.04 -5.61
CA ILE A 120 -0.39 8.40 -5.72
C ILE A 120 0.33 8.42 -4.37
N LYS A 121 1.32 7.52 -4.19
CA LYS A 121 2.26 7.55 -3.06
C LYS A 121 3.69 7.65 -3.60
N LEU A 122 4.56 8.32 -2.87
CA LEU A 122 6.00 8.36 -3.13
C LEU A 122 6.79 8.47 -1.83
N GLU A 123 8.05 8.06 -1.88
CA GLU A 123 8.96 8.00 -0.75
C GLU A 123 9.86 9.24 -0.70
N GLY A 124 10.14 9.71 0.52
CA GLY A 124 11.02 10.83 0.79
C GLY A 124 10.30 12.06 1.35
N GLY A 125 11.08 12.94 1.97
CA GLY A 125 10.63 14.18 2.61
C GLY A 125 11.10 15.40 1.84
N LYS A 126 12.00 16.18 2.46
CA LYS A 126 12.54 17.42 1.91
C LYS A 126 13.18 17.24 0.53
N GLU A 127 13.80 16.10 0.27
CA GLU A 127 14.47 15.77 -0.98
C GLU A 127 13.48 15.77 -2.17
N GLU A 128 12.23 15.38 -1.92
CA GLU A 128 11.19 15.25 -2.95
C GLU A 128 10.15 16.40 -2.90
N ALA A 129 10.40 17.43 -2.10
CA ALA A 129 9.45 18.52 -1.86
C ALA A 129 8.96 19.21 -3.15
N GLU A 130 9.83 19.43 -4.13
CA GLU A 130 9.44 20.07 -5.40
C GLU A 130 8.61 19.13 -6.29
N SER A 131 8.94 17.83 -6.32
CA SER A 131 8.16 16.81 -7.01
C SER A 131 6.75 16.73 -6.44
N ILE A 132 6.62 16.66 -5.10
CA ILE A 132 5.35 16.62 -4.39
C ILE A 132 4.53 17.89 -4.69
N ARG A 133 5.15 19.07 -4.55
CA ARG A 133 4.47 20.35 -4.80
C ARG A 133 3.89 20.43 -6.20
N ARG A 134 4.64 20.00 -7.22
CA ARG A 134 4.15 20.00 -8.61
C ARG A 134 2.99 19.06 -8.83
N ILE A 135 3.04 17.88 -8.24
CA ILE A 135 1.97 16.88 -8.36
C ILE A 135 0.71 17.38 -7.67
N VAL A 136 0.81 17.87 -6.44
CA VAL A 136 -0.33 18.43 -5.68
C VAL A 136 -0.94 19.64 -6.38
N ASN A 137 -0.10 20.58 -6.87
CA ASN A 137 -0.58 21.75 -7.60
C ASN A 137 -1.28 21.42 -8.93
N ALA A 138 -1.00 20.24 -9.49
CA ALA A 138 -1.71 19.74 -10.68
C ALA A 138 -3.06 19.07 -10.33
N GLY A 139 -3.46 19.04 -9.05
CA GLY A 139 -4.71 18.46 -8.58
C GLY A 139 -4.66 16.94 -8.32
N ILE A 140 -3.47 16.35 -8.26
CA ILE A 140 -3.27 14.93 -7.96
C ILE A 140 -3.01 14.76 -6.46
N PRO A 141 -3.86 14.02 -5.72
CA PRO A 141 -3.64 13.76 -4.30
C PRO A 141 -2.39 12.93 -4.07
N VAL A 142 -1.59 13.31 -3.06
CA VAL A 142 -0.33 12.64 -2.71
C VAL A 142 -0.38 12.10 -1.29
N MET A 143 0.03 10.85 -1.12
CA MET A 143 0.39 10.22 0.15
C MET A 143 1.92 10.19 0.25
N GLY A 144 2.49 10.70 1.35
CA GLY A 144 3.93 10.62 1.61
C GLY A 144 4.33 9.27 2.21
N HIS A 145 5.63 8.97 2.21
CA HIS A 145 6.18 7.79 2.89
C HIS A 145 7.54 8.12 3.49
N LEU A 146 7.67 7.96 4.82
CA LEU A 146 8.87 8.27 5.61
C LEU A 146 9.27 7.09 6.50
N GLY A 147 10.46 7.17 7.06
CA GLY A 147 11.06 6.11 7.87
C GLY A 147 11.89 5.16 7.03
N LEU A 148 11.63 3.86 7.10
CA LEU A 148 12.19 2.92 6.14
C LEU A 148 11.47 3.14 4.80
N THR A 149 12.23 3.52 3.80
CA THR A 149 11.76 3.68 2.43
C THR A 149 12.41 2.58 1.57
N PRO A 150 11.66 1.51 1.16
CA PRO A 150 12.24 0.38 0.44
C PRO A 150 13.00 0.75 -0.84
N GLN A 151 12.63 1.83 -1.50
CA GLN A 151 13.36 2.34 -2.67
C GLN A 151 14.77 2.84 -2.34
N SER A 152 15.06 3.14 -1.07
CA SER A 152 16.38 3.56 -0.58
C SER A 152 17.17 2.42 0.08
N ILE A 153 16.76 1.16 -0.12
CA ILE A 153 17.27 -0.01 0.61
C ILE A 153 18.79 -0.18 0.52
N HIS A 154 19.37 0.10 -0.63
CA HIS A 154 20.83 0.01 -0.82
C HIS A 154 21.57 1.12 -0.08
N GLN A 155 21.00 2.33 -0.01
CA GLN A 155 21.54 3.43 0.79
C GLN A 155 21.52 3.11 2.29
N PHE A 156 20.47 2.45 2.75
CA PHE A 156 20.33 2.07 4.16
C PHE A 156 21.13 0.82 4.54
N GLY A 157 21.57 0.04 3.58
CA GLY A 157 22.27 -1.22 3.82
C GLY A 157 21.40 -2.33 4.39
N GLY A 158 20.05 -2.24 4.24
CA GLY A 158 19.10 -3.27 4.66
C GLY A 158 17.82 -2.71 5.30
N PHE A 159 16.96 -3.62 5.72
CA PHE A 159 15.62 -3.35 6.28
C PHE A 159 15.66 -3.03 7.80
N GLY A 160 16.67 -2.29 8.28
CA GLY A 160 16.82 -1.93 9.70
C GLY A 160 15.74 -0.96 10.19
N LEU A 161 15.57 -0.87 11.53
CA LEU A 161 14.72 0.15 12.17
C LEU A 161 15.34 1.54 11.94
N ARG A 162 14.53 2.49 11.45
CA ARG A 162 14.95 3.87 11.12
C ARG A 162 14.63 4.83 12.26
N ALA A 163 15.18 6.02 12.17
CA ALA A 163 14.93 7.13 13.10
C ALA A 163 15.14 6.76 14.60
N ARG A 164 16.16 5.94 14.88
CA ARG A 164 16.59 5.63 16.26
C ARG A 164 17.45 6.73 16.86
N GLU A 165 18.29 7.34 16.03
CA GLU A 165 19.17 8.42 16.40
C GLU A 165 18.41 9.75 16.38
N GLU A 166 18.73 10.64 17.32
CA GLU A 166 18.00 11.92 17.50
C GLU A 166 17.95 12.78 16.22
N ALA A 167 19.06 12.84 15.49
CA ALA A 167 19.13 13.62 14.25
C ALA A 167 18.18 13.09 13.17
N GLU A 168 18.07 11.78 13.02
CA GLU A 168 17.14 11.14 12.07
C GLU A 168 15.70 11.28 12.53
N ALA A 169 15.44 11.15 13.84
CA ALA A 169 14.14 11.36 14.42
C ALA A 169 13.64 12.80 14.22
N GLN A 170 14.52 13.78 14.45
CA GLN A 170 14.21 15.19 14.24
C GLN A 170 13.91 15.48 12.76
N LYS A 171 14.76 14.97 11.85
CA LYS A 171 14.51 15.09 10.39
C LYS A 171 13.15 14.50 10.01
N LEU A 172 12.80 13.33 10.52
CA LEU A 172 11.50 12.68 10.23
C LEU A 172 10.33 13.55 10.68
N LYS A 173 10.41 14.18 11.87
CA LYS A 173 9.39 15.12 12.37
C LYS A 173 9.25 16.35 11.48
N GLU A 174 10.37 16.91 11.03
CA GLU A 174 10.39 18.06 10.13
C GLU A 174 9.82 17.70 8.75
N ASP A 175 10.20 16.55 8.20
CA ASP A 175 9.69 16.05 6.93
C ASP A 175 8.18 15.79 6.98
N ALA A 176 7.66 15.21 8.06
CA ALA A 176 6.22 14.98 8.21
C ALA A 176 5.42 16.30 8.17
N LYS A 177 5.89 17.34 8.87
CA LYS A 177 5.29 18.67 8.84
C LYS A 177 5.39 19.32 7.46
N LEU A 178 6.53 19.15 6.80
CA LEU A 178 6.73 19.66 5.44
C LEU A 178 5.77 18.99 4.45
N LEU A 179 5.59 17.66 4.52
CA LEU A 179 4.65 16.93 3.66
C LEU A 179 3.20 17.41 3.86
N GLU A 180 2.79 17.66 5.10
CA GLU A 180 1.48 18.28 5.37
C GLU A 180 1.38 19.67 4.74
N GLN A 181 2.39 20.54 4.90
CA GLN A 181 2.41 21.89 4.31
C GLN A 181 2.39 21.87 2.78
N LEU A 182 2.98 20.85 2.16
CA LEU A 182 2.96 20.66 0.71
C LEU A 182 1.61 20.16 0.19
N GLY A 183 0.69 19.77 1.08
CA GLY A 183 -0.65 19.33 0.74
C GLY A 183 -0.80 17.81 0.55
N CYS A 184 0.11 17.01 1.07
CA CYS A 184 -0.12 15.57 1.21
C CYS A 184 -1.37 15.33 2.06
N PHE A 185 -2.20 14.34 1.68
CA PHE A 185 -3.43 14.03 2.43
C PHE A 185 -3.22 12.99 3.53
N ALA A 186 -2.12 12.22 3.49
CA ALA A 186 -1.72 11.22 4.48
C ALA A 186 -0.22 10.92 4.36
N ILE A 187 0.36 10.26 5.37
CA ILE A 187 1.76 9.80 5.36
C ILE A 187 1.82 8.37 5.88
N VAL A 188 2.58 7.51 5.19
CA VAL A 188 2.99 6.20 5.71
C VAL A 188 4.26 6.39 6.55
N LEU A 189 4.31 5.78 7.75
CA LEU A 189 5.52 5.66 8.56
C LEU A 189 5.91 4.20 8.68
N GLU A 190 7.09 3.84 8.17
CA GLU A 190 7.55 2.45 8.16
C GLU A 190 8.77 2.23 9.06
N LYS A 191 8.70 1.17 9.88
CA LYS A 191 9.81 0.64 10.72
C LYS A 191 10.57 1.73 11.48
N ILE A 192 9.84 2.48 12.30
CA ILE A 192 10.37 3.50 13.22
C ILE A 192 9.93 3.19 14.66
N PRO A 193 10.57 3.79 15.70
CA PRO A 193 10.12 3.64 17.07
C PRO A 193 8.66 4.06 17.27
N ALA A 194 7.88 3.24 17.98
CA ALA A 194 6.45 3.47 18.19
C ALA A 194 6.13 4.82 18.88
N ALA A 195 6.95 5.22 19.86
CA ALA A 195 6.79 6.51 20.53
C ALA A 195 7.00 7.70 19.59
N LEU A 196 7.98 7.61 18.68
CA LEU A 196 8.21 8.65 17.67
C LEU A 196 7.05 8.71 16.67
N ALA A 197 6.53 7.57 16.22
CA ALA A 197 5.38 7.52 15.32
C ALA A 197 4.13 8.17 15.94
N GLU A 198 3.88 7.91 17.23
CA GLU A 198 2.79 8.53 17.99
C GLU A 198 2.98 10.05 18.14
N GLU A 199 4.20 10.51 18.43
CA GLU A 199 4.54 11.94 18.48
C GLU A 199 4.28 12.62 17.13
N VAL A 200 4.72 12.02 16.03
CA VAL A 200 4.47 12.53 14.67
C VAL A 200 2.97 12.56 14.37
N ALA A 201 2.24 11.48 14.69
CA ALA A 201 0.79 11.42 14.46
C ALA A 201 0.03 12.55 15.17
N LYS A 202 0.45 12.92 16.38
CA LYS A 202 -0.10 14.03 17.15
C LYS A 202 0.31 15.41 16.61
N SER A 203 1.42 15.50 15.89
CA SER A 203 2.00 16.79 15.43
C SER A 203 1.45 17.29 14.10
N VAL A 204 0.74 16.46 13.35
CA VAL A 204 0.14 16.78 12.04
C VAL A 204 -1.35 16.49 12.03
N ARG A 205 -2.12 17.18 11.18
CA ARG A 205 -3.57 17.00 11.04
C ARG A 205 -3.94 15.90 10.04
N ILE A 206 -3.05 15.62 9.10
CA ILE A 206 -3.26 14.54 8.12
C ILE A 206 -3.01 13.16 8.75
N PRO A 207 -3.70 12.09 8.28
CA PRO A 207 -3.54 10.75 8.79
C PRO A 207 -2.12 10.20 8.67
N ILE A 208 -1.68 9.52 9.73
CA ILE A 208 -0.46 8.74 9.76
C ILE A 208 -0.82 7.25 9.73
N ILE A 209 -0.35 6.54 8.71
CA ILE A 209 -0.56 5.11 8.51
C ILE A 209 0.73 4.37 8.85
N GLY A 210 0.70 3.47 9.83
CA GLY A 210 1.88 2.76 10.30
C GLY A 210 2.07 1.40 9.65
N ILE A 211 3.32 1.02 9.45
CA ILE A 211 3.75 -0.37 9.25
C ILE A 211 5.04 -0.59 10.04
N GLY A 212 4.98 -1.43 11.08
CA GLY A 212 6.11 -1.56 12.00
C GLY A 212 6.44 -0.28 12.78
N ALA A 213 5.43 0.57 13.03
CA ALA A 213 5.54 1.87 13.69
C ALA A 213 4.68 1.97 14.96
N GLY A 214 4.21 0.84 15.50
CA GLY A 214 3.33 0.80 16.68
C GLY A 214 1.87 1.14 16.34
N ASN A 215 1.03 1.22 17.40
CA ASN A 215 -0.41 1.41 17.30
C ASN A 215 -0.89 2.83 17.67
N GLY A 216 0.03 3.73 18.04
CA GLY A 216 -0.26 5.13 18.38
C GLY A 216 -0.54 6.05 17.16
N VAL A 217 -0.72 5.48 15.98
CA VAL A 217 -0.98 6.17 14.71
C VAL A 217 -2.44 6.04 14.28
N ASP A 218 -2.83 6.71 13.20
CA ASP A 218 -4.23 6.83 12.78
C ASP A 218 -4.73 5.64 11.96
N GLY A 219 -3.82 4.84 11.40
CA GLY A 219 -4.16 3.62 10.64
C GLY A 219 -2.98 2.67 10.53
N GLN A 220 -3.21 1.52 9.89
CA GLN A 220 -2.20 0.49 9.65
C GLN A 220 -2.26 0.00 8.21
N VAL A 221 -1.09 -0.29 7.63
CA VAL A 221 -0.98 -0.99 6.35
C VAL A 221 -0.16 -2.26 6.50
N LEU A 222 -0.54 -3.31 5.80
CA LEU A 222 0.24 -4.54 5.61
C LEU A 222 0.25 -4.94 4.14
N VAL A 223 1.28 -5.66 3.74
CA VAL A 223 1.28 -6.40 2.48
C VAL A 223 0.28 -7.55 2.59
N MET A 224 -0.68 -7.61 1.67
CA MET A 224 -1.78 -8.58 1.71
C MET A 224 -1.26 -10.03 1.75
N HIS A 225 -0.26 -10.35 0.94
CA HIS A 225 0.34 -11.69 0.88
C HIS A 225 0.89 -12.13 2.24
N ASP A 226 1.55 -11.22 2.94
CA ASP A 226 2.12 -11.49 4.26
C ASP A 226 1.01 -11.67 5.31
N MET A 227 0.02 -10.78 5.31
CA MET A 227 -1.13 -10.81 6.21
C MET A 227 -1.96 -12.10 6.07
N LEU A 228 -2.12 -12.58 4.83
CA LEU A 228 -2.85 -13.81 4.53
C LEU A 228 -2.00 -15.08 4.68
N GLY A 229 -0.71 -14.96 4.98
CA GLY A 229 0.19 -16.11 5.14
C GLY A 229 0.40 -16.88 3.83
N MET A 230 0.56 -16.17 2.71
CA MET A 230 0.88 -16.78 1.40
C MET A 230 2.37 -17.10 1.27
N SER A 231 3.22 -16.58 2.17
CA SER A 231 4.64 -16.92 2.29
C SER A 231 4.99 -17.21 3.74
N ASN A 232 5.86 -18.22 3.95
CA ASN A 232 6.40 -18.57 5.26
C ASN A 232 7.85 -18.14 5.46
N GLU A 233 8.41 -17.37 4.52
CA GLU A 233 9.83 -16.96 4.59
C GLU A 233 10.01 -15.63 5.33
N PHE A 234 8.95 -14.79 5.42
CA PHE A 234 9.03 -13.46 6.00
C PHE A 234 8.26 -13.37 7.32
N HIS A 235 8.99 -13.15 8.42
CA HIS A 235 8.45 -13.13 9.80
C HIS A 235 8.91 -11.90 10.61
N PRO A 236 8.69 -10.67 10.15
CA PRO A 236 9.06 -9.50 10.94
C PRO A 236 8.17 -9.40 12.20
N LYS A 237 8.71 -8.81 13.26
CA LYS A 237 8.00 -8.64 14.54
C LYS A 237 6.64 -7.95 14.42
N PHE A 238 6.48 -7.05 13.47
CA PHE A 238 5.26 -6.27 13.27
C PHE A 238 4.16 -7.00 12.49
N LEU A 239 4.49 -8.11 11.82
CA LEU A 239 3.54 -8.87 11.03
C LEU A 239 2.69 -9.79 11.92
N ARG A 240 1.38 -9.61 11.85
CA ARG A 240 0.40 -10.61 12.32
C ARG A 240 -0.22 -11.29 11.10
N LYS A 241 -0.10 -12.61 11.02
CA LYS A 241 -0.83 -13.40 10.04
C LYS A 241 -2.27 -13.61 10.53
N TYR A 242 -3.25 -13.36 9.67
CA TYR A 242 -4.68 -13.56 9.94
C TYR A 242 -5.22 -14.82 9.28
N ALA A 243 -4.43 -15.43 8.38
CA ALA A 243 -4.70 -16.70 7.72
C ALA A 243 -3.38 -17.42 7.44
N ASN A 244 -3.47 -18.68 6.97
CA ASN A 244 -2.35 -19.47 6.46
C ASN A 244 -2.73 -20.03 5.09
N LEU A 245 -2.84 -19.14 4.09
CA LEU A 245 -3.28 -19.54 2.76
C LEU A 245 -2.27 -20.44 2.05
N GLN A 246 -0.99 -20.40 2.40
CA GLN A 246 -0.01 -21.31 1.82
C GLN A 246 -0.36 -22.77 2.08
N GLU A 247 -0.75 -23.13 3.31
CA GLU A 247 -1.17 -24.50 3.66
C GLU A 247 -2.45 -24.88 2.92
N VAL A 248 -3.45 -24.01 2.96
CA VAL A 248 -4.74 -24.23 2.28
C VAL A 248 -4.57 -24.47 0.78
N ILE A 249 -3.74 -23.65 0.13
CA ILE A 249 -3.49 -23.77 -1.30
C ILE A 249 -2.71 -25.07 -1.60
N ASN A 250 -1.69 -25.39 -0.81
CA ASN A 250 -0.90 -26.62 -1.00
C ASN A 250 -1.76 -27.88 -0.82
N GLU A 251 -2.63 -27.91 0.18
CA GLU A 251 -3.57 -29.01 0.41
C GLU A 251 -4.54 -29.15 -0.77
N ALA A 252 -5.18 -28.07 -1.19
CA ALA A 252 -6.10 -28.07 -2.33
C ALA A 252 -5.42 -28.56 -3.63
N VAL A 253 -4.21 -28.08 -3.91
CA VAL A 253 -3.46 -28.50 -5.10
C VAL A 253 -3.05 -29.99 -5.00
N THR A 254 -2.70 -30.46 -3.80
CA THR A 254 -2.33 -31.87 -3.57
C THR A 254 -3.53 -32.78 -3.82
N HIS A 255 -4.71 -32.42 -3.34
CA HIS A 255 -5.96 -33.17 -3.60
C HIS A 255 -6.29 -33.19 -5.09
N TYR A 256 -6.27 -32.02 -5.75
CA TYR A 256 -6.50 -31.94 -7.19
C TYR A 256 -5.56 -32.84 -8.00
N ILE A 257 -4.26 -32.87 -7.64
CA ILE A 257 -3.28 -33.75 -8.29
C ILE A 257 -3.63 -35.23 -8.08
N ALA A 258 -4.07 -35.62 -6.87
CA ALA A 258 -4.48 -36.97 -6.57
C ALA A 258 -5.70 -37.40 -7.39
N ASP A 259 -6.72 -36.57 -7.43
CA ASP A 259 -7.98 -36.82 -8.14
C ASP A 259 -7.76 -36.96 -9.67
N VAL A 260 -6.95 -36.06 -10.25
CA VAL A 260 -6.57 -36.18 -11.67
C VAL A 260 -5.81 -37.47 -11.96
N LYS A 261 -4.87 -37.85 -11.09
CA LYS A 261 -4.04 -39.07 -11.31
C LYS A 261 -4.80 -40.35 -11.08
N SER A 262 -5.84 -40.36 -10.23
CA SER A 262 -6.72 -41.50 -9.99
C SER A 262 -7.88 -41.60 -10.99
N VAL A 263 -8.01 -40.60 -11.89
CA VAL A 263 -9.14 -40.50 -12.84
C VAL A 263 -10.51 -40.29 -12.10
N ASP A 264 -10.46 -39.75 -10.90
CA ASP A 264 -11.64 -39.34 -10.15
C ASP A 264 -12.16 -37.95 -10.58
N PHE A 265 -11.27 -37.10 -11.10
CA PHE A 265 -11.62 -35.81 -11.70
C PHE A 265 -11.17 -35.73 -13.16
N PRO A 266 -12.04 -35.30 -14.14
CA PRO A 266 -13.47 -35.13 -13.97
C PRO A 266 -14.20 -36.48 -13.94
N ASN A 267 -15.25 -36.59 -13.11
CA ASN A 267 -16.16 -37.74 -13.11
C ASN A 267 -17.35 -37.51 -14.04
N GLU A 268 -18.32 -38.47 -14.05
CA GLU A 268 -19.49 -38.40 -14.93
C GLU A 268 -20.36 -37.15 -14.73
N ASN A 269 -20.40 -36.60 -13.50
CA ASN A 269 -21.18 -35.38 -13.19
C ASN A 269 -20.46 -34.07 -13.63
N GLU A 270 -19.20 -34.17 -13.96
CA GLU A 270 -18.34 -33.03 -14.34
C GLU A 270 -17.96 -33.09 -15.83
N SER A 271 -18.50 -34.11 -16.57
CA SER A 271 -18.24 -34.33 -18.01
C SER A 271 -19.45 -33.90 -18.85
N TYR A 272 -19.19 -33.42 -20.08
CA TYR A 272 -20.21 -33.00 -21.04
C TYR A 272 -20.43 -34.05 -22.12
#